data_112de1a9ebefe4155d255b004f082096
#
_entry.id   112de1a9ebefe4155d255b004f082096
#
_cell.length_a   1.000
_cell.length_b   1.000
_cell.length_c   1.000
_cell.angle_alpha   90.00
_cell.angle_beta   90.00
_cell.angle_gamma   90.00
#
_symmetry.space_group_name_H-M   'P 1'
#
loop_
_entity.id
_entity.type
_entity.pdbx_description
1 polymer ?
#
loop_
_entity_poly.entity_id
_entity_poly.type
_entity_poly.pdbx_seq_one_letter_code
_entity_poly.pdbx_strand_id
1 'polypeptide(L)'
;MSIVEQAHAHYEPGCPYEIPIPDTPLFELLNTTARLYPSHVALDYMGATTTYREVLAQVLRAAQVLVDAGVRKGDVVAIALPNCPQAFVAFYACMRIGAVAAEHNPLAPAHEIEGQLKRHHAKVAIVWEKCVGSYPTDGSIDIEKVFTVNIAAGLPTIQRLALKLPVAKAKQMHDKMRGEVPDSTRSWDHAVAAAHSIRRDYPHPTGSDRAVILHTGGTNGIPKSVPLTHTNIGANVNQNLFWVWKLHEGAETFFSLLPYFHAFGLTFFLCASVRKAATQVLMPTFDAAMAVAAHRRRAVTFFVGVPAMFERILKEARKTHTPLDSIRYSVSGAMPLSTAFADEWEEYTGGIILEGYGLSETSPVICGSPLGPGRRHGTLGIPFASTELRLVDLEDPTRDVDDGEPGEIIVRGPQVFEGYLDAPDETAKVFTQDGWLRTGDIGVNDDGFITLADRRKELILSGGFNVYPSQVEDAIRSMPGVKDVAVVGLPKGDETEEVTAALIMDEGAPLISLDQVREWAERSISHYALPRQIAFISTMPRNQLGKVMRRKVREQLLNPAAKLWDSTSKAVEDAVTPVVKGVSEAATTLSRGVSDATEAAIRSYQEEQILSLIHI
;
A
#
# COMPACT_ATOMS: atom_id res chain seq x y z
N MET A 1 -9.16 -15.61 30.13
CA MET A 1 -7.81 -15.64 29.45
C MET A 1 -7.77 -14.45 28.55
N SER A 2 -6.72 -13.64 28.59
CA SER A 2 -6.59 -12.50 27.68
C SER A 2 -6.42 -12.98 26.23
N ILE A 3 -6.74 -12.14 25.26
CA ILE A 3 -6.54 -12.44 23.82
C ILE A 3 -5.09 -12.83 23.54
N VAL A 4 -4.13 -12.14 24.17
CA VAL A 4 -2.69 -12.42 24.00
C VAL A 4 -2.31 -13.78 24.57
N GLU A 5 -2.86 -14.19 25.72
CA GLU A 5 -2.63 -15.53 26.29
C GLU A 5 -3.23 -16.64 25.40
N GLN A 6 -4.41 -16.43 24.82
CA GLN A 6 -5.00 -17.33 23.82
C GLN A 6 -4.11 -17.41 22.57
N ALA A 7 -3.65 -16.28 22.06
CA ALA A 7 -2.79 -16.19 20.88
C ALA A 7 -1.45 -16.92 21.05
N HIS A 8 -0.85 -16.88 22.26
CA HIS A 8 0.40 -17.58 22.55
C HIS A 8 0.33 -19.09 22.34
N ALA A 9 -0.86 -19.70 22.48
CA ALA A 9 -1.06 -21.13 22.20
C ALA A 9 -0.87 -21.49 20.71
N HIS A 10 -0.97 -20.50 19.84
CA HIS A 10 -0.86 -20.66 18.38
C HIS A 10 0.49 -20.16 17.82
N TYR A 11 1.42 -19.70 18.69
CA TYR A 11 2.73 -19.27 18.24
C TYR A 11 3.56 -20.46 17.76
N GLU A 12 4.19 -20.27 16.62
CA GLU A 12 5.12 -21.26 16.08
C GLU A 12 6.37 -21.39 16.98
N PRO A 13 7.02 -22.56 17.03
CA PRO A 13 8.18 -22.79 17.91
C PRO A 13 9.36 -21.83 17.72
N GLY A 14 9.44 -21.15 16.56
CA GLY A 14 10.47 -20.15 16.27
C GLY A 14 10.11 -18.72 16.66
N CYS A 15 8.87 -18.49 17.13
CA CYS A 15 8.39 -17.17 17.52
C CYS A 15 8.47 -16.99 19.04
N PRO A 16 9.24 -16.01 19.54
CA PRO A 16 9.25 -15.69 20.97
C PRO A 16 7.96 -14.93 21.37
N TYR A 17 7.58 -14.98 22.64
CA TYR A 17 6.49 -14.14 23.17
C TYR A 17 6.90 -12.68 23.30
N GLU A 18 8.17 -12.44 23.54
CA GLU A 18 8.76 -11.11 23.66
C GLU A 18 9.97 -10.99 22.75
N ILE A 19 10.16 -9.80 22.18
CA ILE A 19 11.32 -9.49 21.33
C ILE A 19 12.30 -8.56 22.07
N PRO A 20 13.58 -8.59 21.72
CA PRO A 20 14.50 -7.53 22.08
C PRO A 20 14.07 -6.20 21.43
N ILE A 21 13.86 -5.17 22.23
CA ILE A 21 13.54 -3.83 21.72
C ILE A 21 14.87 -3.13 21.39
N PRO A 22 15.11 -2.75 20.13
CA PRO A 22 16.37 -2.13 19.74
C PRO A 22 16.41 -0.67 20.19
N ASP A 23 17.52 -0.28 20.80
CA ASP A 23 17.86 1.12 21.10
C ASP A 23 18.93 1.67 20.14
N THR A 24 18.99 1.12 18.94
CA THR A 24 19.98 1.49 17.92
C THR A 24 19.29 2.14 16.72
N PRO A 25 19.96 3.12 16.08
CA PRO A 25 19.39 3.76 14.91
C PRO A 25 19.27 2.77 13.73
N LEU A 26 18.28 2.99 12.86
CA LEU A 26 18.06 2.16 11.66
C LEU A 26 19.25 2.13 10.70
N PHE A 27 20.13 3.16 10.74
CA PHE A 27 21.38 3.13 9.97
C PHE A 27 22.23 1.89 10.28
N GLU A 28 22.22 1.40 11.52
CA GLU A 28 23.02 0.24 11.92
C GLU A 28 22.58 -1.06 11.24
N LEU A 29 21.34 -1.15 10.75
CA LEU A 29 20.90 -2.25 9.91
C LEU A 29 21.77 -2.35 8.66
N LEU A 30 21.92 -1.24 7.93
CA LEU A 30 22.74 -1.18 6.72
C LEU A 30 24.23 -1.30 7.04
N ASN A 31 24.70 -0.58 8.06
CA ASN A 31 26.12 -0.56 8.44
C ASN A 31 26.63 -1.97 8.81
N THR A 32 25.87 -2.69 9.62
CA THR A 32 26.19 -4.07 10.03
C THR A 32 26.12 -5.02 8.83
N THR A 33 25.06 -4.95 8.03
CA THR A 33 24.87 -5.83 6.88
C THR A 33 25.98 -5.60 5.82
N ALA A 34 26.32 -4.35 5.53
CA ALA A 34 27.40 -4.06 4.57
C ALA A 34 28.78 -4.51 5.05
N ARG A 35 28.99 -4.57 6.37
CA ARG A 35 30.22 -5.13 6.96
C ARG A 35 30.28 -6.66 6.86
N LEU A 36 29.16 -7.35 7.12
CA LEU A 36 29.09 -8.80 7.13
C LEU A 36 28.94 -9.41 5.72
N TYR A 37 28.19 -8.73 4.85
CA TYR A 37 27.83 -9.18 3.51
C TYR A 37 28.19 -8.15 2.41
N PRO A 38 29.45 -7.64 2.37
CA PRO A 38 29.81 -6.49 1.51
C PRO A 38 29.63 -6.73 0.01
N SER A 39 29.78 -7.97 -0.44
CA SER A 39 29.67 -8.35 -1.86
C SER A 39 28.29 -8.85 -2.27
N HIS A 40 27.36 -9.06 -1.32
CA HIS A 40 25.99 -9.43 -1.65
C HIS A 40 25.30 -8.28 -2.38
N VAL A 41 24.45 -8.62 -3.34
CA VAL A 41 23.63 -7.64 -4.05
C VAL A 41 22.56 -7.13 -3.08
N ALA A 42 22.56 -5.84 -2.82
CA ALA A 42 21.53 -5.18 -2.02
C ALA A 42 20.30 -4.82 -2.88
N LEU A 43 20.55 -4.22 -4.05
CA LEU A 43 19.52 -3.71 -4.94
C LEU A 43 19.70 -4.28 -6.36
N ASP A 44 18.60 -4.74 -6.96
CA ASP A 44 18.48 -5.08 -8.38
C ASP A 44 17.38 -4.19 -8.97
N TYR A 45 17.78 -3.04 -9.52
CA TYR A 45 16.88 -2.09 -10.13
C TYR A 45 16.79 -2.33 -11.63
N MET A 46 15.73 -2.98 -12.09
CA MET A 46 15.51 -3.22 -13.51
C MET A 46 16.66 -3.97 -14.20
N GLY A 47 17.47 -4.73 -13.43
CA GLY A 47 18.65 -5.45 -13.89
C GLY A 47 19.98 -4.77 -13.61
N ALA A 48 20.02 -3.53 -13.14
CA ALA A 48 21.22 -2.93 -12.59
C ALA A 48 21.39 -3.33 -11.12
N THR A 49 22.51 -3.94 -10.80
CA THR A 49 22.78 -4.42 -9.44
C THR A 49 23.73 -3.50 -8.70
N THR A 50 23.49 -3.34 -7.40
CA THR A 50 24.35 -2.59 -6.47
C THR A 50 24.58 -3.45 -5.24
N THR A 51 25.83 -3.64 -4.83
CA THR A 51 26.19 -4.41 -3.64
C THR A 51 25.99 -3.60 -2.35
N TYR A 52 25.93 -4.29 -1.19
CA TYR A 52 25.84 -3.64 0.11
C TYR A 52 27.01 -2.67 0.37
N ARG A 53 28.22 -3.02 -0.06
CA ARG A 53 29.41 -2.14 0.02
C ARG A 53 29.22 -0.87 -0.80
N GLU A 54 28.76 -0.99 -2.03
CA GLU A 54 28.56 0.14 -2.94
C GLU A 54 27.44 1.05 -2.47
N VAL A 55 26.33 0.48 -2.00
CA VAL A 55 25.21 1.25 -1.48
C VAL A 55 25.60 1.99 -0.21
N LEU A 56 26.33 1.35 0.72
CA LEU A 56 26.83 2.05 1.93
C LEU A 56 27.75 3.22 1.56
N ALA A 57 28.65 3.03 0.58
CA ALA A 57 29.53 4.11 0.12
C ALA A 57 28.74 5.27 -0.48
N GLN A 58 27.65 5.02 -1.20
CA GLN A 58 26.74 6.06 -1.70
C GLN A 58 26.01 6.77 -0.56
N VAL A 59 25.50 6.02 0.41
CA VAL A 59 24.82 6.55 1.60
C VAL A 59 25.73 7.49 2.41
N LEU A 60 26.99 7.11 2.62
CA LEU A 60 27.93 7.95 3.37
C LEU A 60 28.27 9.27 2.65
N ARG A 61 28.30 9.27 1.32
CA ARG A 61 28.45 10.50 0.51
C ARG A 61 27.17 11.33 0.52
N ALA A 62 26.01 10.69 0.36
CA ALA A 62 24.71 11.35 0.44
C ALA A 62 24.47 12.01 1.80
N ALA A 63 24.89 11.36 2.89
CA ALA A 63 24.87 11.93 4.24
C ALA A 63 25.71 13.24 4.31
N GLN A 64 26.89 13.26 3.68
CA GLN A 64 27.70 14.49 3.61
C GLN A 64 27.00 15.58 2.79
N VAL A 65 26.35 15.25 1.66
CA VAL A 65 25.57 16.21 0.87
C VAL A 65 24.48 16.88 1.73
N LEU A 66 23.77 16.10 2.57
CA LEU A 66 22.77 16.65 3.49
C LEU A 66 23.40 17.57 4.54
N VAL A 67 24.54 17.18 5.14
CA VAL A 67 25.26 18.03 6.10
C VAL A 67 25.73 19.33 5.45
N ASP A 68 26.26 19.29 4.22
CA ASP A 68 26.67 20.47 3.44
C ASP A 68 25.47 21.33 3.00
N ALA A 69 24.30 20.71 2.88
CA ALA A 69 23.03 21.40 2.67
C ALA A 69 22.51 22.10 3.94
N GLY A 70 23.16 21.93 5.09
CA GLY A 70 22.77 22.54 6.35
C GLY A 70 21.91 21.66 7.24
N VAL A 71 21.61 20.42 6.84
CA VAL A 71 20.78 19.47 7.62
C VAL A 71 21.55 19.00 8.86
N ARG A 72 20.86 18.98 9.99
CA ARG A 72 21.36 18.51 11.29
C ARG A 72 20.42 17.45 11.87
N LYS A 73 20.84 16.81 12.96
CA LYS A 73 20.00 15.88 13.73
C LYS A 73 18.67 16.56 14.10
N GLY A 74 17.57 15.89 13.82
CA GLY A 74 16.20 16.35 14.06
C GLY A 74 15.59 17.21 12.93
N ASP A 75 16.40 17.75 12.00
CA ASP A 75 15.88 18.44 10.82
C ASP A 75 15.13 17.47 9.91
N VAL A 76 14.06 17.94 9.28
CA VAL A 76 13.24 17.13 8.37
C VAL A 76 13.75 17.27 6.93
N VAL A 77 13.85 16.12 6.25
CA VAL A 77 14.15 16.01 4.81
C VAL A 77 12.95 15.35 4.12
N ALA A 78 12.29 16.08 3.21
CA ALA A 78 11.22 15.53 2.40
C ALA A 78 11.80 14.63 1.30
N ILE A 79 11.31 13.39 1.20
CA ILE A 79 11.70 12.43 0.16
C ILE A 79 10.47 12.09 -0.67
N ALA A 80 10.46 12.51 -1.94
CA ALA A 80 9.36 12.26 -2.87
C ALA A 80 9.84 11.46 -4.07
N LEU A 81 10.09 10.18 -3.85
CA LEU A 81 10.69 9.28 -4.84
C LEU A 81 9.87 7.99 -4.97
N PRO A 82 9.75 7.44 -6.18
CA PRO A 82 9.32 6.05 -6.33
C PRO A 82 10.43 5.10 -5.87
N ASN A 83 10.13 3.80 -5.80
CA ASN A 83 11.15 2.79 -5.48
C ASN A 83 12.29 2.81 -6.51
N CYS A 84 13.42 3.31 -6.08
CA CYS A 84 14.65 3.41 -6.88
C CYS A 84 15.88 3.41 -5.95
N PRO A 85 17.09 3.15 -6.47
CA PRO A 85 18.30 3.16 -5.66
C PRO A 85 18.52 4.48 -4.93
N GLN A 86 18.16 5.60 -5.55
CA GLN A 86 18.31 6.93 -4.96
C GLN A 86 17.39 7.15 -3.74
N ALA A 87 16.18 6.58 -3.74
CA ALA A 87 15.26 6.62 -2.60
C ALA A 87 15.86 5.86 -1.40
N PHE A 88 16.40 4.66 -1.64
CA PHE A 88 17.12 3.90 -0.62
C PHE A 88 18.31 4.68 -0.05
N VAL A 89 19.11 5.27 -0.91
CA VAL A 89 20.29 6.07 -0.51
C VAL A 89 19.88 7.32 0.29
N ALA A 90 18.83 8.02 -0.14
CA ALA A 90 18.31 9.21 0.55
C ALA A 90 17.80 8.88 1.96
N PHE A 91 16.99 7.82 2.07
CA PHE A 91 16.50 7.33 3.35
C PHE A 91 17.65 7.04 4.33
N TYR A 92 18.60 6.20 3.94
CA TYR A 92 19.71 5.83 4.82
C TYR A 92 20.70 6.97 5.09
N ALA A 93 20.80 7.97 4.20
CA ALA A 93 21.55 9.18 4.46
C ALA A 93 20.94 10.01 5.62
N CYS A 94 19.60 10.13 5.65
CA CYS A 94 18.89 10.71 6.78
C CYS A 94 19.13 9.92 8.07
N MET A 95 18.98 8.60 8.01
CA MET A 95 19.22 7.71 9.17
C MET A 95 20.65 7.83 9.72
N ARG A 96 21.66 8.08 8.84
CA ARG A 96 23.06 8.22 9.25
C ARG A 96 23.33 9.48 10.07
N ILE A 97 22.67 10.57 9.74
CA ILE A 97 22.92 11.88 10.40
C ILE A 97 21.87 12.23 11.46
N GLY A 98 20.87 11.37 11.66
CA GLY A 98 19.75 11.61 12.58
C GLY A 98 18.76 12.66 12.07
N ALA A 99 18.72 12.91 10.76
CA ALA A 99 17.65 13.67 10.13
C ALA A 99 16.38 12.81 10.01
N VAL A 100 15.23 13.46 10.03
CA VAL A 100 13.93 12.81 9.91
C VAL A 100 13.53 12.72 8.44
N ALA A 101 13.33 11.50 7.92
CA ALA A 101 12.84 11.29 6.56
C ALA A 101 11.31 11.48 6.52
N ALA A 102 10.83 12.57 5.90
CA ALA A 102 9.41 12.74 5.62
C ALA A 102 9.11 12.13 4.24
N GLU A 103 8.46 10.98 4.26
CA GLU A 103 8.20 10.17 3.07
C GLU A 103 6.93 10.65 2.38
N HIS A 104 7.08 11.25 1.22
CA HIS A 104 5.98 11.79 0.41
C HIS A 104 5.65 10.88 -0.75
N ASN A 105 4.37 10.78 -1.06
CA ASN A 105 3.94 10.18 -2.32
C ASN A 105 4.32 11.09 -3.50
N PRO A 106 5.20 10.68 -4.42
CA PRO A 106 5.63 11.52 -5.54
C PRO A 106 4.51 11.84 -6.55
N LEU A 107 3.36 11.16 -6.44
CA LEU A 107 2.19 11.37 -7.30
C LEU A 107 1.05 12.09 -6.56
N ALA A 108 1.28 12.58 -5.35
CA ALA A 108 0.27 13.34 -4.62
C ALA A 108 0.01 14.71 -5.29
N PRO A 109 -1.24 15.22 -5.20
CA PRO A 109 -1.56 16.56 -5.67
C PRO A 109 -0.73 17.64 -4.98
N ALA A 110 -0.41 18.73 -5.69
CA ALA A 110 0.44 19.81 -5.17
C ALA A 110 -0.09 20.41 -3.84
N HIS A 111 -1.40 20.60 -3.70
CA HIS A 111 -1.99 21.12 -2.46
C HIS A 111 -1.82 20.19 -1.25
N GLU A 112 -1.79 18.88 -1.48
CA GLU A 112 -1.53 17.89 -0.42
C GLU A 112 -0.06 17.96 0.01
N ILE A 113 0.87 18.02 -0.95
CA ILE A 113 2.30 18.19 -0.69
C ILE A 113 2.56 19.50 0.07
N GLU A 114 1.94 20.60 -0.35
CA GLU A 114 2.07 21.89 0.32
C GLU A 114 1.59 21.82 1.79
N GLY A 115 0.45 21.16 2.04
CA GLY A 115 -0.06 20.94 3.39
C GLY A 115 0.88 20.10 4.25
N GLN A 116 1.53 19.08 3.68
CA GLN A 116 2.51 18.25 4.37
C GLN A 116 3.78 19.05 4.70
N LEU A 117 4.32 19.79 3.72
CA LEU A 117 5.51 20.61 3.90
C LEU A 117 5.34 21.69 4.98
N LYS A 118 4.19 22.36 5.00
CA LYS A 118 3.86 23.36 6.05
C LYS A 118 3.78 22.76 7.44
N ARG A 119 3.43 21.47 7.56
CA ARG A 119 3.28 20.81 8.87
C ARG A 119 4.60 20.33 9.43
N HIS A 120 5.46 19.73 8.61
CA HIS A 120 6.71 19.15 9.13
C HIS A 120 7.95 20.01 8.88
N HIS A 121 7.81 21.19 8.26
CA HIS A 121 8.89 22.18 8.07
C HIS A 121 10.16 21.56 7.48
N ALA A 122 10.02 20.80 6.37
CA ALA A 122 11.19 20.19 5.74
C ALA A 122 12.17 21.24 5.26
N LYS A 123 13.41 21.13 5.69
CA LYS A 123 14.51 22.03 5.34
C LYS A 123 15.07 21.78 3.95
N VAL A 124 15.08 20.50 3.55
CA VAL A 124 15.59 20.03 2.26
C VAL A 124 14.56 19.08 1.66
N ALA A 125 14.40 19.11 0.34
CA ALA A 125 13.60 18.14 -0.39
C ALA A 125 14.44 17.38 -1.42
N ILE A 126 14.26 16.05 -1.50
CA ILE A 126 14.86 15.17 -2.50
C ILE A 126 13.71 14.58 -3.32
N VAL A 127 13.56 15.06 -4.54
CA VAL A 127 12.33 14.84 -5.31
C VAL A 127 12.60 14.26 -6.69
N TRP A 128 11.71 13.43 -7.16
CA TRP A 128 11.73 12.97 -8.53
C TRP A 128 11.50 14.14 -9.50
N GLU A 129 12.25 14.22 -10.60
CA GLU A 129 12.12 15.27 -11.62
C GLU A 129 10.67 15.55 -12.02
N LYS A 130 9.80 14.53 -12.05
CA LYS A 130 8.39 14.68 -12.44
C LYS A 130 7.51 15.40 -11.42
N CYS A 131 7.86 15.39 -10.17
CA CYS A 131 7.06 16.04 -9.12
C CYS A 131 7.71 17.31 -8.57
N VAL A 132 8.81 17.77 -9.14
CA VAL A 132 9.55 18.95 -8.66
C VAL A 132 8.68 20.21 -8.62
N GLY A 133 7.74 20.37 -9.54
CA GLY A 133 6.80 21.50 -9.56
C GLY A 133 5.89 21.63 -8.34
N SER A 134 5.75 20.55 -7.54
CA SER A 134 5.01 20.59 -6.27
C SER A 134 5.89 21.05 -5.08
N TYR A 135 7.17 21.35 -5.31
CA TYR A 135 8.13 21.76 -4.28
C TYR A 135 8.64 23.17 -4.60
N PRO A 136 7.94 24.21 -4.15
CA PRO A 136 8.28 25.59 -4.50
C PRO A 136 9.65 25.99 -3.97
N THR A 137 10.40 26.73 -4.77
CA THR A 137 11.72 27.31 -4.44
C THR A 137 11.68 28.83 -4.38
N ASP A 138 10.49 29.41 -4.36
CA ASP A 138 10.21 30.86 -4.40
C ASP A 138 10.12 31.51 -3.01
N GLY A 139 10.33 30.73 -1.94
CA GLY A 139 10.22 31.18 -0.56
C GLY A 139 8.80 31.15 0.01
N SER A 140 7.82 30.61 -0.71
CA SER A 140 6.44 30.41 -0.20
C SER A 140 6.37 29.33 0.89
N ILE A 141 7.36 28.46 0.96
CA ILE A 141 7.56 27.43 1.99
C ILE A 141 9.04 27.45 2.41
N ASP A 142 9.33 27.10 3.67
CA ASP A 142 10.66 27.16 4.30
C ASP A 142 11.65 26.07 3.80
N ILE A 143 11.57 25.67 2.51
CA ILE A 143 12.53 24.76 1.91
C ILE A 143 13.75 25.55 1.46
N GLU A 144 14.91 25.28 2.08
CA GLU A 144 16.16 25.95 1.73
C GLU A 144 16.78 25.41 0.43
N LYS A 145 16.62 24.09 0.15
CA LYS A 145 17.22 23.43 -1.02
C LYS A 145 16.34 22.30 -1.53
N VAL A 146 16.23 22.22 -2.85
CA VAL A 146 15.58 21.12 -3.56
C VAL A 146 16.60 20.38 -4.42
N PHE A 147 16.75 19.08 -4.17
CA PHE A 147 17.52 18.17 -5.01
C PHE A 147 16.60 17.38 -5.93
N THR A 148 16.90 17.39 -7.22
CA THR A 148 16.17 16.58 -8.21
C THR A 148 16.87 15.27 -8.49
N VAL A 149 16.08 14.22 -8.62
CA VAL A 149 16.54 12.85 -8.86
C VAL A 149 16.11 12.39 -10.24
N ASN A 150 17.10 11.92 -11.01
CA ASN A 150 16.90 11.23 -12.26
C ASN A 150 16.83 9.70 -12.00
N ILE A 151 15.62 9.16 -11.85
CA ILE A 151 15.47 7.72 -11.57
C ILE A 151 15.97 6.83 -12.72
N ALA A 152 16.07 7.34 -13.96
CA ALA A 152 16.64 6.61 -15.09
C ALA A 152 18.18 6.44 -14.96
N ALA A 153 18.86 7.24 -14.14
CA ALA A 153 20.29 7.07 -13.89
C ALA A 153 20.63 5.72 -13.23
N GLY A 154 19.70 5.15 -12.47
CA GLY A 154 19.83 3.83 -11.86
C GLY A 154 19.69 2.64 -12.81
N LEU A 155 19.23 2.84 -14.05
CA LEU A 155 19.04 1.77 -15.04
C LEU A 155 20.37 1.18 -15.55
N PRO A 156 20.35 -0.06 -16.07
CA PRO A 156 21.48 -0.61 -16.82
C PRO A 156 21.93 0.31 -17.96
N THR A 157 23.24 0.36 -18.23
CA THR A 157 23.83 1.26 -19.23
C THR A 157 23.19 1.14 -20.61
N ILE A 158 22.89 -0.09 -21.03
CA ILE A 158 22.24 -0.34 -22.33
C ILE A 158 20.83 0.27 -22.36
N GLN A 159 20.04 0.12 -21.30
CA GLN A 159 18.71 0.69 -21.21
C GLN A 159 18.76 2.23 -21.18
N ARG A 160 19.73 2.82 -20.44
CA ARG A 160 19.94 4.28 -20.45
C ARG A 160 20.26 4.82 -21.85
N LEU A 161 21.06 4.10 -22.62
CA LEU A 161 21.35 4.46 -24.02
C LEU A 161 20.13 4.27 -24.91
N ALA A 162 19.37 3.19 -24.72
CA ALA A 162 18.13 2.95 -25.46
C ALA A 162 17.07 4.07 -25.26
N LEU A 163 16.99 4.66 -24.08
CA LEU A 163 16.10 5.81 -23.82
C LEU A 163 16.43 7.07 -24.64
N LYS A 164 17.63 7.15 -25.23
CA LYS A 164 18.07 8.27 -26.08
C LYS A 164 17.77 8.04 -27.56
N LEU A 165 17.26 6.87 -27.94
CA LEU A 165 16.96 6.56 -29.32
C LEU A 165 15.76 7.38 -29.82
N PRO A 166 15.76 7.87 -31.06
CA PRO A 166 14.69 8.69 -31.63
C PRO A 166 13.50 7.83 -32.11
N VAL A 167 13.03 6.89 -31.25
CA VAL A 167 11.88 6.02 -31.52
C VAL A 167 10.76 6.28 -30.52
N ALA A 168 9.51 6.15 -30.95
CA ALA A 168 8.34 6.50 -30.15
C ALA A 168 8.32 5.79 -28.77
N LYS A 169 8.66 4.50 -28.71
CA LYS A 169 8.70 3.71 -27.48
C LYS A 169 9.76 4.22 -26.50
N ALA A 170 10.95 4.58 -27.00
CA ALA A 170 12.02 5.13 -26.15
C ALA A 170 11.61 6.50 -25.59
N LYS A 171 11.02 7.37 -26.45
CA LYS A 171 10.48 8.67 -26.00
C LYS A 171 9.39 8.49 -24.94
N GLN A 172 8.43 7.61 -25.15
CA GLN A 172 7.38 7.33 -24.17
C GLN A 172 7.94 6.83 -22.83
N MET A 173 8.94 5.94 -22.85
CA MET A 173 9.59 5.46 -21.64
C MET A 173 10.41 6.56 -20.97
N HIS A 174 11.14 7.36 -21.75
CA HIS A 174 11.86 8.54 -21.26
C HIS A 174 10.89 9.49 -20.54
N ASP A 175 9.77 9.85 -21.16
CA ASP A 175 8.78 10.77 -20.61
C ASP A 175 8.07 10.20 -19.36
N LYS A 176 7.99 8.88 -19.22
CA LYS A 176 7.53 8.23 -17.98
C LYS A 176 8.51 8.36 -16.82
N MET A 177 9.82 8.44 -17.08
CA MET A 177 10.87 8.41 -16.06
C MET A 177 11.51 9.77 -15.77
N ARG A 178 11.43 10.71 -16.71
CA ARG A 178 12.08 12.03 -16.66
C ARG A 178 11.06 13.16 -16.61
N GLY A 179 11.45 14.29 -16.02
CA GLY A 179 10.69 15.53 -15.98
C GLY A 179 11.56 16.73 -16.30
N GLU A 180 10.97 17.90 -16.42
CA GLU A 180 11.69 19.17 -16.54
C GLU A 180 12.33 19.51 -15.20
N VAL A 181 13.58 20.00 -15.25
CA VAL A 181 14.36 20.33 -14.06
C VAL A 181 14.58 21.84 -14.02
N PRO A 182 14.00 22.56 -13.04
CA PRO A 182 14.24 23.99 -12.88
C PRO A 182 15.69 24.31 -12.51
N ASP A 183 16.23 25.40 -13.04
CA ASP A 183 17.60 25.85 -12.75
C ASP A 183 17.85 26.17 -11.27
N SER A 184 16.79 26.45 -10.50
CA SER A 184 16.84 26.69 -9.05
C SER A 184 17.14 25.44 -8.23
N THR A 185 17.10 24.24 -8.84
CA THR A 185 17.32 22.97 -8.16
C THR A 185 18.73 22.41 -8.43
N ARG A 186 19.12 21.40 -7.65
CA ARG A 186 20.42 20.74 -7.80
C ARG A 186 20.23 19.25 -8.09
N SER A 187 21.05 18.69 -8.96
CA SER A 187 21.04 17.24 -9.20
C SER A 187 21.56 16.48 -7.98
N TRP A 188 20.72 15.62 -7.42
CA TRP A 188 21.11 14.70 -6.34
C TRP A 188 22.22 13.75 -6.75
N ASP A 189 22.07 13.12 -7.93
CA ASP A 189 23.05 12.16 -8.43
C ASP A 189 24.43 12.78 -8.58
N HIS A 190 24.51 14.02 -9.11
CA HIS A 190 25.79 14.75 -9.26
C HIS A 190 26.35 15.15 -7.90
N ALA A 191 25.52 15.64 -6.97
CA ALA A 191 25.95 16.04 -5.63
C ALA A 191 26.55 14.84 -4.87
N VAL A 192 25.86 13.68 -4.89
CA VAL A 192 26.35 12.45 -4.24
C VAL A 192 27.62 11.92 -4.89
N ALA A 193 27.73 11.98 -6.24
CA ALA A 193 28.94 11.53 -6.93
C ALA A 193 30.17 12.39 -6.61
N ALA A 194 29.98 13.69 -6.42
CA ALA A 194 31.06 14.66 -6.14
C ALA A 194 31.45 14.72 -4.65
N ALA A 195 30.58 14.28 -3.75
CA ALA A 195 30.81 14.40 -2.31
C ALA A 195 31.84 13.38 -1.78
N HIS A 196 32.55 13.76 -0.73
CA HIS A 196 33.30 12.84 0.11
C HIS A 196 32.36 12.09 1.06
N SER A 197 32.81 10.95 1.57
CA SER A 197 32.09 10.25 2.64
C SER A 197 32.07 11.09 3.91
N ILE A 198 30.95 11.08 4.62
CA ILE A 198 30.83 11.73 5.92
C ILE A 198 31.88 11.16 6.89
N ARG A 199 32.35 12.00 7.80
CA ARG A 199 33.34 11.61 8.82
C ARG A 199 32.77 10.48 9.70
N ARG A 200 33.64 9.55 10.10
CA ARG A 200 33.25 8.41 10.95
C ARG A 200 32.77 8.85 12.33
N ASP A 201 33.37 9.90 12.88
CA ASP A 201 33.08 10.50 14.19
C ASP A 201 31.87 11.47 14.16
N TYR A 202 31.18 11.61 13.03
CA TYR A 202 29.92 12.36 12.99
C TYR A 202 28.90 11.70 13.92
N PRO A 203 28.21 12.48 14.79
CA PRO A 203 27.28 11.93 15.77
C PRO A 203 26.21 11.02 15.15
N HIS A 204 25.88 9.95 15.86
CA HIS A 204 24.79 9.05 15.52
C HIS A 204 23.52 9.41 16.30
N PRO A 205 22.33 9.21 15.75
CA PRO A 205 21.10 9.25 16.53
C PRO A 205 21.01 8.07 17.50
N THR A 206 20.01 8.10 18.38
CA THR A 206 19.63 7.01 19.30
C THR A 206 18.33 6.35 18.83
N GLY A 207 17.95 5.23 19.43
CA GLY A 207 16.69 4.56 19.12
C GLY A 207 15.44 5.43 19.36
N SER A 208 15.46 6.28 20.37
CA SER A 208 14.35 7.17 20.74
C SER A 208 14.23 8.42 19.84
N ASP A 209 15.25 8.73 19.03
CA ASP A 209 15.13 9.83 18.08
C ASP A 209 14.09 9.52 17.00
N ARG A 210 13.41 10.56 16.52
CA ARG A 210 12.48 10.46 15.40
C ARG A 210 13.24 10.11 14.13
N ALA A 211 12.80 9.07 13.42
CA ALA A 211 13.43 8.59 12.19
C ALA A 211 12.65 9.01 10.94
N VAL A 212 11.33 8.87 11.00
CA VAL A 212 10.45 8.98 9.82
C VAL A 212 9.19 9.77 10.17
N ILE A 213 8.66 10.47 9.20
CA ILE A 213 7.28 10.98 9.19
C ILE A 213 6.58 10.37 7.98
N LEU A 214 5.49 9.62 8.24
CA LEU A 214 4.60 9.09 7.21
C LEU A 214 3.34 9.95 7.14
N HIS A 215 2.67 9.90 5.99
CA HIS A 215 1.42 10.64 5.77
C HIS A 215 0.27 9.68 5.52
N THR A 216 -0.79 9.78 6.32
CA THR A 216 -2.01 8.96 6.16
C THR A 216 -3.14 9.80 5.62
N GLY A 217 -4.04 9.19 4.84
CA GLY A 217 -5.26 9.85 4.40
C GLY A 217 -6.16 10.17 5.58
N GLY A 218 -6.24 11.45 5.96
CA GLY A 218 -7.12 11.92 7.02
C GLY A 218 -8.59 11.76 6.64
N THR A 219 -9.45 11.39 7.59
CA THR A 219 -10.91 11.28 7.38
C THR A 219 -11.56 12.61 7.01
N ASN A 220 -10.94 13.73 7.38
CA ASN A 220 -11.40 15.10 7.08
C ASN A 220 -10.71 15.70 5.83
N GLY A 221 -10.01 14.89 5.02
CA GLY A 221 -9.33 15.36 3.80
C GLY A 221 -7.95 15.98 4.02
N ILE A 222 -7.52 16.22 5.25
CA ILE A 222 -6.17 16.68 5.58
C ILE A 222 -5.36 15.48 6.03
N PRO A 223 -4.26 15.13 5.31
CA PRO A 223 -3.40 14.03 5.70
C PRO A 223 -2.81 14.26 7.11
N LYS A 224 -2.83 13.22 7.94
CA LYS A 224 -2.17 13.25 9.25
C LYS A 224 -0.71 12.83 9.10
N SER A 225 0.16 13.49 9.84
CA SER A 225 1.59 13.15 9.88
C SER A 225 1.87 12.25 11.07
N VAL A 226 2.39 11.06 10.79
CA VAL A 226 2.71 10.00 11.75
C VAL A 226 4.23 9.97 11.96
N PRO A 227 4.76 10.57 13.03
CA PRO A 227 6.17 10.48 13.38
C PRO A 227 6.45 9.11 14.01
N LEU A 228 7.51 8.44 13.53
CA LEU A 228 7.99 7.17 14.07
C LEU A 228 9.44 7.29 14.49
N THR A 229 9.80 6.72 15.63
CA THR A 229 11.16 6.63 16.11
C THR A 229 11.93 5.47 15.46
N HIS A 230 13.25 5.49 15.57
CA HIS A 230 14.06 4.35 15.16
C HIS A 230 13.66 3.08 15.93
N THR A 231 13.32 3.21 17.21
CA THR A 231 12.85 2.09 18.05
C THR A 231 11.52 1.54 17.56
N ASN A 232 10.52 2.38 17.22
CA ASN A 232 9.23 1.89 16.75
C ASN A 232 9.39 1.00 15.50
N ILE A 233 10.12 1.49 14.51
CA ILE A 233 10.35 0.77 13.26
C ILE A 233 11.24 -0.46 13.51
N GLY A 234 12.32 -0.30 14.27
CA GLY A 234 13.26 -1.39 14.60
C GLY A 234 12.60 -2.53 15.38
N ALA A 235 11.70 -2.22 16.31
CA ALA A 235 10.92 -3.23 17.03
C ALA A 235 10.01 -4.00 16.07
N ASN A 236 9.29 -3.30 15.19
CA ASN A 236 8.43 -3.96 14.22
C ASN A 236 9.22 -4.79 13.19
N VAL A 237 10.42 -4.35 12.80
CA VAL A 237 11.35 -5.18 12.01
C VAL A 237 11.68 -6.49 12.72
N ASN A 238 12.01 -6.44 14.00
CA ASN A 238 12.28 -7.64 14.79
C ASN A 238 11.04 -8.53 14.90
N GLN A 239 9.87 -7.97 15.22
CA GLN A 239 8.60 -8.69 15.26
C GLN A 239 8.35 -9.44 13.94
N ASN A 240 8.45 -8.77 12.81
CA ASN A 240 8.25 -9.38 11.49
C ASN A 240 9.26 -10.49 11.19
N LEU A 241 10.53 -10.29 11.51
CA LEU A 241 11.59 -11.27 11.21
C LEU A 241 11.53 -12.50 12.12
N PHE A 242 11.08 -12.36 13.37
CA PHE A 242 10.77 -13.50 14.23
C PHE A 242 9.50 -14.22 13.77
N TRP A 243 8.53 -13.50 13.19
CA TRP A 243 7.30 -14.09 12.66
C TRP A 243 7.56 -14.98 11.46
N VAL A 244 8.35 -14.48 10.48
CA VAL A 244 8.81 -15.27 9.34
C VAL A 244 10.21 -15.86 9.59
N TRP A 245 10.37 -16.51 10.72
CA TRP A 245 11.64 -17.01 11.26
C TRP A 245 12.41 -17.95 10.31
N LYS A 246 11.75 -18.56 9.33
CA LYS A 246 12.36 -19.42 8.31
C LYS A 246 13.09 -18.67 7.18
N LEU A 247 13.12 -17.33 7.20
CA LEU A 247 13.93 -16.56 6.26
C LEU A 247 15.41 -16.64 6.63
N HIS A 248 16.25 -16.97 5.66
CA HIS A 248 17.69 -17.16 5.84
C HIS A 248 18.46 -15.87 5.52
N GLU A 249 19.35 -15.47 6.44
CA GLU A 249 20.19 -14.30 6.26
C GLU A 249 21.16 -14.49 5.09
N GLY A 250 21.27 -13.51 4.19
CA GLY A 250 22.12 -13.51 3.01
C GLY A 250 21.64 -14.36 1.83
N ALA A 251 20.50 -15.08 1.97
CA ALA A 251 20.00 -16.00 0.94
C ALA A 251 18.70 -15.55 0.28
N GLU A 252 18.05 -14.51 0.81
CA GLU A 252 16.73 -14.12 0.34
C GLU A 252 16.77 -13.09 -0.80
N THR A 253 15.75 -13.16 -1.64
CA THR A 253 15.44 -12.14 -2.64
C THR A 253 14.02 -11.65 -2.41
N PHE A 254 13.88 -10.38 -2.08
CA PHE A 254 12.61 -9.72 -1.80
C PHE A 254 12.05 -9.04 -3.03
N PHE A 255 10.76 -9.22 -3.29
CA PHE A 255 10.04 -8.43 -4.28
C PHE A 255 9.61 -7.09 -3.68
N SER A 256 10.38 -6.03 -3.92
CA SER A 256 10.16 -4.70 -3.35
C SER A 256 9.24 -3.87 -4.26
N LEU A 257 7.96 -4.22 -4.30
CA LEU A 257 6.96 -3.63 -5.21
C LEU A 257 6.03 -2.62 -4.52
N LEU A 258 5.84 -2.72 -3.20
CA LEU A 258 5.11 -1.70 -2.45
C LEU A 258 5.95 -0.44 -2.31
N PRO A 259 5.31 0.74 -2.32
CA PRO A 259 6.04 2.01 -2.20
C PRO A 259 6.82 2.16 -0.89
N TYR A 260 8.04 2.69 -0.94
CA TYR A 260 8.84 2.99 0.24
C TYR A 260 8.22 4.09 1.12
N PHE A 261 7.47 5.02 0.54
CA PHE A 261 6.76 6.07 1.27
C PHE A 261 5.51 5.58 2.04
N HIS A 262 5.23 4.28 2.01
CA HIS A 262 4.18 3.65 2.79
C HIS A 262 4.78 2.77 3.88
N ALA A 263 4.22 2.78 5.10
CA ALA A 263 4.76 2.03 6.25
C ALA A 263 5.08 0.57 5.93
N PHE A 264 4.23 -0.11 5.15
CA PHE A 264 4.38 -1.50 4.78
C PHE A 264 5.63 -1.71 3.90
N GLY A 265 5.81 -0.88 2.85
CA GLY A 265 7.01 -0.94 2.00
C GLY A 265 8.27 -0.49 2.74
N LEU A 266 8.19 0.55 3.57
CA LEU A 266 9.29 1.05 4.35
C LEU A 266 9.85 -0.03 5.29
N THR A 267 9.01 -0.61 6.15
CA THR A 267 9.47 -1.56 7.16
C THR A 267 9.99 -2.85 6.53
N PHE A 268 9.30 -3.39 5.52
CA PHE A 268 9.75 -4.63 4.89
C PHE A 268 10.94 -4.44 3.95
N PHE A 269 10.98 -3.37 3.16
CA PHE A 269 12.00 -3.24 2.12
C PHE A 269 13.18 -2.36 2.55
N LEU A 270 12.95 -1.19 3.17
CA LEU A 270 14.07 -0.39 3.63
C LEU A 270 14.73 -0.95 4.90
N CYS A 271 14.02 -1.77 5.70
CA CYS A 271 14.56 -2.23 6.98
C CYS A 271 14.70 -3.76 7.07
N ALA A 272 13.62 -4.55 6.99
CA ALA A 272 13.67 -6.00 7.20
C ALA A 272 14.53 -6.73 6.15
N SER A 273 14.44 -6.34 4.87
CA SER A 273 15.28 -6.92 3.81
C SER A 273 16.76 -6.66 4.05
N VAL A 274 17.11 -5.45 4.51
CA VAL A 274 18.49 -5.08 4.85
C VAL A 274 18.99 -5.87 6.05
N ARG A 275 18.17 -6.01 7.10
CA ARG A 275 18.50 -6.82 8.28
C ARG A 275 18.76 -8.29 7.92
N LYS A 276 18.11 -8.81 6.87
CA LYS A 276 18.31 -10.18 6.34
C LYS A 276 19.41 -10.27 5.28
N ALA A 277 20.14 -9.21 5.01
CA ALA A 277 21.13 -9.15 3.92
C ALA A 277 20.55 -9.63 2.58
N ALA A 278 19.27 -9.38 2.34
CA ALA A 278 18.53 -9.83 1.17
C ALA A 278 18.78 -8.94 -0.05
N THR A 279 18.63 -9.51 -1.24
CA THR A 279 18.55 -8.71 -2.47
C THR A 279 17.14 -8.18 -2.64
N GLN A 280 16.98 -6.90 -2.93
CA GLN A 280 15.71 -6.29 -3.31
C GLN A 280 15.62 -6.21 -4.83
N VAL A 281 14.60 -6.83 -5.42
CA VAL A 281 14.19 -6.62 -6.82
C VAL A 281 13.15 -5.51 -6.82
N LEU A 282 13.52 -4.35 -7.37
CA LEU A 282 12.69 -3.15 -7.31
C LEU A 282 12.47 -2.51 -8.67
N MET A 283 11.34 -1.81 -8.80
CA MET A 283 10.95 -1.04 -9.98
C MET A 283 10.16 0.20 -9.54
N PRO A 284 10.20 1.29 -10.33
CA PRO A 284 9.60 2.57 -9.91
C PRO A 284 8.08 2.54 -9.85
N THR A 285 7.45 1.65 -10.60
CA THR A 285 6.00 1.47 -10.67
C THR A 285 5.69 0.00 -10.85
N PHE A 286 4.68 -0.49 -10.13
CA PHE A 286 4.26 -1.89 -10.26
C PHE A 286 3.70 -2.16 -11.66
N ASP A 287 4.31 -3.12 -12.34
CA ASP A 287 3.84 -3.71 -13.60
C ASP A 287 4.05 -5.23 -13.53
N ALA A 288 2.97 -6.00 -13.72
CA ALA A 288 3.01 -7.45 -13.54
C ALA A 288 3.92 -8.15 -14.56
N ALA A 289 3.93 -7.69 -15.82
CA ALA A 289 4.78 -8.28 -16.85
C ALA A 289 6.26 -8.02 -16.57
N MET A 290 6.59 -6.79 -16.14
CA MET A 290 7.95 -6.45 -15.70
C MET A 290 8.36 -7.24 -14.45
N ALA A 291 7.46 -7.41 -13.49
CA ALA A 291 7.71 -8.17 -12.27
C ALA A 291 8.00 -9.65 -12.59
N VAL A 292 7.18 -10.29 -13.40
CA VAL A 292 7.39 -11.69 -13.84
C VAL A 292 8.70 -11.82 -14.65
N ALA A 293 9.02 -10.86 -15.52
CA ALA A 293 10.29 -10.83 -16.24
C ALA A 293 11.50 -10.64 -15.30
N ALA A 294 11.37 -9.81 -14.27
CA ALA A 294 12.39 -9.64 -13.24
C ALA A 294 12.60 -10.92 -12.41
N HIS A 295 11.50 -11.62 -12.06
CA HIS A 295 11.56 -12.90 -11.37
C HIS A 295 12.31 -13.96 -12.19
N ARG A 296 12.07 -14.05 -13.51
CA ARG A 296 12.85 -14.95 -14.41
C ARG A 296 14.34 -14.65 -14.43
N ARG A 297 14.73 -13.40 -14.30
CA ARG A 297 16.13 -12.97 -14.23
C ARG A 297 16.76 -13.26 -12.87
N ARG A 298 16.01 -13.02 -11.80
CA ARG A 298 16.40 -13.23 -10.41
C ARG A 298 15.24 -13.83 -9.63
N ALA A 299 15.38 -15.10 -9.30
CA ALA A 299 14.37 -15.83 -8.55
C ALA A 299 14.07 -15.14 -7.21
N VAL A 300 12.82 -14.73 -7.02
CA VAL A 300 12.32 -14.13 -5.78
C VAL A 300 11.96 -15.24 -4.81
N THR A 301 12.31 -15.07 -3.53
CA THR A 301 12.04 -16.05 -2.47
C THR A 301 11.01 -15.59 -1.46
N PHE A 302 10.82 -14.26 -1.36
CA PHE A 302 9.90 -13.64 -0.43
C PHE A 302 9.15 -12.48 -1.11
N PHE A 303 7.80 -12.53 -1.06
CA PHE A 303 6.97 -11.52 -1.69
C PHE A 303 6.01 -10.88 -0.69
N VAL A 304 6.12 -9.56 -0.54
CA VAL A 304 5.22 -8.74 0.28
C VAL A 304 4.40 -7.84 -0.64
N GLY A 305 3.08 -7.90 -0.51
CA GLY A 305 2.19 -7.18 -1.43
C GLY A 305 0.77 -7.00 -0.90
N VAL A 306 -0.08 -6.49 -1.78
CA VAL A 306 -1.53 -6.42 -1.57
C VAL A 306 -2.22 -7.42 -2.50
N PRO A 307 -3.46 -7.89 -2.21
CA PRO A 307 -4.14 -8.92 -3.00
C PRO A 307 -4.09 -8.69 -4.51
N ALA A 308 -4.39 -7.48 -4.98
CA ALA A 308 -4.37 -7.15 -6.40
C ALA A 308 -2.99 -7.32 -7.09
N MET A 309 -1.89 -7.21 -6.34
CA MET A 309 -0.56 -7.49 -6.90
C MET A 309 -0.35 -8.97 -7.11
N PHE A 310 -0.75 -9.80 -6.14
CA PHE A 310 -0.67 -11.25 -6.23
C PHE A 310 -1.50 -11.78 -7.41
N GLU A 311 -2.76 -11.34 -7.53
CA GLU A 311 -3.66 -11.71 -8.63
C GLU A 311 -3.05 -11.38 -10.00
N ARG A 312 -2.54 -10.16 -10.17
CA ARG A 312 -1.96 -9.73 -11.44
C ARG A 312 -0.66 -10.46 -11.77
N ILE A 313 0.20 -10.75 -10.78
CA ILE A 313 1.42 -11.53 -10.98
C ILE A 313 1.07 -12.98 -11.34
N LEU A 314 0.13 -13.63 -10.63
CA LEU A 314 -0.29 -14.99 -10.92
C LEU A 314 -0.88 -15.10 -12.33
N LYS A 315 -1.75 -14.16 -12.72
CA LYS A 315 -2.31 -14.10 -14.08
C LYS A 315 -1.24 -14.00 -15.15
N GLU A 316 -0.25 -13.12 -14.96
CA GLU A 316 0.82 -12.94 -15.93
C GLU A 316 1.81 -14.13 -15.94
N ALA A 317 2.10 -14.71 -14.77
CA ALA A 317 2.92 -15.91 -14.66
C ALA A 317 2.31 -17.10 -15.40
N ARG A 318 0.99 -17.32 -15.25
CA ARG A 318 0.25 -18.36 -16.01
C ARG A 318 0.29 -18.10 -17.51
N LYS A 319 0.01 -16.87 -17.93
CA LYS A 319 0.05 -16.46 -19.34
C LYS A 319 1.41 -16.70 -19.98
N THR A 320 2.49 -16.48 -19.24
CA THR A 320 3.88 -16.62 -19.72
C THR A 320 4.53 -17.94 -19.36
N HIS A 321 3.78 -18.88 -18.75
CA HIS A 321 4.26 -20.16 -18.24
C HIS A 321 5.51 -20.01 -17.34
N THR A 322 5.55 -18.96 -16.51
CA THR A 322 6.67 -18.70 -15.61
C THR A 322 6.42 -19.35 -14.26
N PRO A 323 7.24 -20.32 -13.81
CA PRO A 323 7.10 -20.89 -12.48
C PRO A 323 7.40 -19.84 -11.40
N LEU A 324 6.67 -19.90 -10.29
CA LEU A 324 6.88 -19.05 -9.11
C LEU A 324 7.27 -19.87 -7.86
N ASP A 325 7.72 -21.09 -8.06
CA ASP A 325 8.05 -22.10 -7.04
C ASP A 325 9.22 -21.71 -6.13
N SER A 326 10.02 -20.72 -6.51
CA SER A 326 11.02 -20.12 -5.63
C SER A 326 10.43 -19.21 -4.55
N ILE A 327 9.19 -18.71 -4.71
CA ILE A 327 8.52 -17.87 -3.72
C ILE A 327 8.01 -18.76 -2.58
N ARG A 328 8.83 -18.91 -1.56
CA ARG A 328 8.53 -19.78 -0.41
C ARG A 328 7.54 -19.17 0.57
N TYR A 329 7.62 -17.86 0.75
CA TYR A 329 6.75 -17.14 1.69
C TYR A 329 6.26 -15.85 1.05
N SER A 330 5.01 -15.56 1.30
CA SER A 330 4.34 -14.33 0.88
C SER A 330 3.61 -13.70 2.06
N VAL A 331 3.54 -12.37 2.10
CA VAL A 331 2.75 -11.63 3.09
C VAL A 331 1.81 -10.69 2.35
N SER A 332 0.53 -10.92 2.52
CA SER A 332 -0.55 -10.05 2.02
C SER A 332 -1.06 -9.16 3.14
N GLY A 333 -1.24 -7.88 2.88
CA GLY A 333 -1.74 -6.94 3.87
C GLY A 333 -2.48 -5.75 3.26
N ALA A 334 -2.88 -4.83 4.11
CA ALA A 334 -3.62 -3.60 3.79
C ALA A 334 -5.05 -3.80 3.27
N MET A 335 -5.42 -5.01 2.83
CA MET A 335 -6.75 -5.39 2.33
C MET A 335 -7.03 -6.86 2.67
N PRO A 336 -8.30 -7.26 2.83
CA PRO A 336 -8.66 -8.66 3.00
C PRO A 336 -8.19 -9.51 1.81
N LEU A 337 -7.67 -10.70 2.11
CA LEU A 337 -7.30 -11.71 1.13
C LEU A 337 -8.44 -12.74 1.03
N SER A 338 -8.86 -13.06 -0.19
CA SER A 338 -9.82 -14.14 -0.40
C SER A 338 -9.17 -15.49 -0.08
N THR A 339 -9.83 -16.33 0.72
CA THR A 339 -9.36 -17.68 1.04
C THR A 339 -9.14 -18.51 -0.23
N ALA A 340 -10.10 -18.47 -1.16
CA ALA A 340 -9.98 -19.17 -2.43
C ALA A 340 -8.75 -18.73 -3.24
N PHE A 341 -8.42 -17.43 -3.20
CA PHE A 341 -7.23 -16.94 -3.87
C PHE A 341 -5.94 -17.31 -3.10
N ALA A 342 -5.97 -17.35 -1.77
CA ALA A 342 -4.84 -17.82 -0.98
C ALA A 342 -4.49 -19.28 -1.34
N ASP A 343 -5.49 -20.16 -1.41
CA ASP A 343 -5.33 -21.56 -1.84
C ASP A 343 -4.77 -21.65 -3.27
N GLU A 344 -5.29 -20.85 -4.21
CA GLU A 344 -4.83 -20.79 -5.60
C GLU A 344 -3.36 -20.34 -5.72
N TRP A 345 -2.96 -19.36 -4.91
CA TRP A 345 -1.58 -18.88 -4.85
C TRP A 345 -0.64 -19.95 -4.29
N GLU A 346 -1.02 -20.61 -3.19
CA GLU A 346 -0.22 -21.66 -2.56
C GLU A 346 -0.09 -22.89 -3.46
N GLU A 347 -1.16 -23.28 -4.16
CA GLU A 347 -1.12 -24.36 -5.15
C GLU A 347 -0.13 -24.05 -6.28
N TYR A 348 -0.13 -22.81 -6.80
CA TYR A 348 0.73 -22.44 -7.92
C TYR A 348 2.19 -22.28 -7.53
N THR A 349 2.47 -21.74 -6.34
CA THR A 349 3.84 -21.46 -5.88
C THR A 349 4.46 -22.62 -5.10
N GLY A 350 3.65 -23.48 -4.50
CA GLY A 350 4.11 -24.43 -3.46
C GLY A 350 4.57 -23.74 -2.17
N GLY A 351 4.43 -22.42 -2.08
CA GLY A 351 4.80 -21.60 -0.94
C GLY A 351 3.64 -21.35 0.02
N ILE A 352 3.86 -20.49 1.01
CA ILE A 352 2.87 -20.10 2.02
C ILE A 352 2.56 -18.61 1.86
N ILE A 353 1.27 -18.25 1.88
CA ILE A 353 0.83 -16.86 1.98
C ILE A 353 0.27 -16.58 3.38
N LEU A 354 0.77 -15.52 4.00
CA LEU A 354 0.36 -15.05 5.32
C LEU A 354 -0.42 -13.75 5.19
N GLU A 355 -1.41 -13.56 6.03
CA GLU A 355 -2.09 -12.29 6.16
C GLU A 355 -1.47 -11.46 7.27
N GLY A 356 -1.37 -10.14 7.07
CA GLY A 356 -0.85 -9.18 8.04
C GLY A 356 -1.74 -7.96 8.16
N TYR A 357 -1.96 -7.52 9.40
CA TYR A 357 -2.77 -6.34 9.72
C TYR A 357 -1.96 -5.32 10.50
N GLY A 358 -2.23 -4.05 10.21
CA GLY A 358 -1.63 -2.94 10.92
C GLY A 358 -1.93 -1.57 10.31
N LEU A 359 -1.31 -0.55 10.88
CA LEU A 359 -1.53 0.87 10.62
C LEU A 359 -0.18 1.57 10.46
N SER A 360 -0.15 2.75 9.83
CA SER A 360 1.07 3.58 9.83
C SER A 360 1.52 3.92 11.25
N GLU A 361 0.56 4.13 12.16
CA GLU A 361 0.72 4.41 13.57
C GLU A 361 1.36 3.26 14.37
N THR A 362 1.50 2.09 13.76
CA THR A 362 2.06 0.88 14.39
C THR A 362 3.26 0.27 13.65
N SER A 363 3.89 0.97 12.72
CA SER A 363 5.21 0.75 12.09
C SER A 363 5.40 -0.48 11.16
N PRO A 364 4.47 -1.14 10.46
CA PRO A 364 3.02 -1.01 10.58
C PRO A 364 2.33 -2.17 11.31
N VAL A 365 2.95 -3.37 11.51
CA VAL A 365 2.25 -4.62 11.77
C VAL A 365 1.89 -4.80 13.25
N ILE A 366 0.65 -5.22 13.49
CA ILE A 366 0.10 -5.54 14.82
C ILE A 366 -0.15 -7.04 14.94
N CYS A 367 -0.83 -7.62 13.94
CA CYS A 367 -1.24 -9.01 13.88
C CYS A 367 -0.82 -9.65 12.57
N GLY A 368 -0.68 -10.97 12.56
CA GLY A 368 -0.45 -11.74 11.35
C GLY A 368 -0.75 -13.22 11.52
N SER A 369 -0.95 -13.89 10.40
CA SER A 369 -1.11 -15.35 10.37
C SER A 369 0.18 -16.03 10.84
N PRO A 370 0.11 -17.06 11.71
CA PRO A 370 1.29 -17.87 12.07
C PRO A 370 1.92 -18.55 10.84
N LEU A 371 3.24 -18.73 10.85
CA LEU A 371 3.96 -19.38 9.73
C LEU A 371 3.85 -20.93 9.80
N GLY A 372 2.70 -21.47 10.12
CA GLY A 372 2.52 -22.90 10.31
C GLY A 372 1.15 -23.40 9.91
N PRO A 373 0.88 -24.70 10.20
CA PRO A 373 -0.40 -25.30 9.84
C PRO A 373 -1.60 -24.75 10.64
N GLY A 374 -1.33 -24.06 11.75
CA GLY A 374 -2.38 -23.43 12.56
C GLY A 374 -2.91 -22.09 12.03
N ARG A 375 -2.44 -21.61 10.86
CA ARG A 375 -2.94 -20.36 10.29
C ARG A 375 -4.41 -20.47 9.89
N ARG A 376 -5.14 -19.35 10.02
CA ARG A 376 -6.55 -19.26 9.64
C ARG A 376 -6.71 -18.14 8.61
N HIS A 377 -6.99 -18.51 7.36
CA HIS A 377 -7.29 -17.55 6.29
C HIS A 377 -8.58 -16.77 6.59
N GLY A 378 -8.64 -15.52 6.11
CA GLY A 378 -9.77 -14.63 6.34
C GLY A 378 -9.78 -13.97 7.71
N THR A 379 -8.68 -14.12 8.48
CA THR A 379 -8.48 -13.42 9.75
C THR A 379 -7.33 -12.41 9.64
N LEU A 380 -7.27 -11.45 10.57
CA LEU A 380 -6.11 -10.58 10.75
C LEU A 380 -4.90 -11.34 11.35
N GLY A 381 -5.11 -12.61 11.72
CA GLY A 381 -4.17 -13.43 12.46
C GLY A 381 -4.22 -13.16 13.97
N ILE A 382 -3.10 -13.41 14.62
CA ILE A 382 -2.91 -13.25 16.07
C ILE A 382 -1.92 -12.11 16.35
N PRO A 383 -1.97 -11.47 17.54
CA PRO A 383 -1.04 -10.40 17.92
C PRO A 383 0.42 -10.83 17.80
N PHE A 384 1.29 -9.93 17.34
CA PHE A 384 2.73 -10.15 17.29
C PHE A 384 3.38 -10.14 18.68
N ALA A 385 4.54 -10.73 18.80
CA ALA A 385 5.38 -10.71 20.00
C ALA A 385 5.53 -9.29 20.58
N SER A 386 5.50 -9.13 21.88
CA SER A 386 5.53 -7.84 22.58
C SER A 386 4.44 -6.85 22.18
N THR A 387 3.31 -7.35 21.66
CA THR A 387 2.14 -6.54 21.34
C THR A 387 1.00 -6.94 22.26
N GLU A 388 0.50 -5.99 23.03
CA GLU A 388 -0.72 -6.14 23.79
C GLU A 388 -1.91 -5.72 22.91
N LEU A 389 -2.98 -6.52 22.93
CA LEU A 389 -4.20 -6.27 22.16
C LEU A 389 -5.42 -6.59 23.01
N ARG A 390 -6.42 -5.71 22.96
CA ARG A 390 -7.73 -5.90 23.57
C ARG A 390 -8.83 -5.55 22.57
N LEU A 391 -9.99 -6.16 22.71
CA LEU A 391 -11.23 -5.74 22.08
C LEU A 391 -12.10 -5.09 23.15
N VAL A 392 -12.47 -3.84 22.92
CA VAL A 392 -13.22 -3.05 23.90
C VAL A 392 -14.56 -2.59 23.36
N ASP A 393 -15.48 -2.33 24.27
CA ASP A 393 -16.79 -1.79 23.95
C ASP A 393 -16.67 -0.48 23.14
N LEU A 394 -17.56 -0.29 22.19
CA LEU A 394 -17.50 0.86 21.28
C LEU A 394 -17.77 2.19 21.99
N GLU A 395 -18.58 2.18 23.05
CA GLU A 395 -18.96 3.38 23.80
C GLU A 395 -18.09 3.58 25.04
N ASP A 396 -17.68 2.46 25.69
CA ASP A 396 -16.83 2.48 26.88
C ASP A 396 -15.51 1.71 26.64
N PRO A 397 -14.45 2.37 26.20
CA PRO A 397 -13.16 1.70 25.90
C PRO A 397 -12.42 1.17 27.14
N THR A 398 -12.96 1.36 28.35
CA THR A 398 -12.40 0.75 29.56
C THR A 398 -12.88 -0.69 29.78
N ARG A 399 -13.96 -1.09 29.11
CA ARG A 399 -14.59 -2.41 29.23
C ARG A 399 -14.22 -3.30 28.06
N ASP A 400 -13.66 -4.48 28.36
CA ASP A 400 -13.47 -5.52 27.36
C ASP A 400 -14.81 -6.14 26.94
N VAL A 401 -14.90 -6.59 25.67
CA VAL A 401 -16.01 -7.40 25.20
C VAL A 401 -15.70 -8.89 25.38
N ASP A 402 -16.75 -9.72 25.43
CA ASP A 402 -16.59 -11.17 25.51
C ASP A 402 -16.09 -11.76 24.18
N ASP A 403 -15.48 -12.96 24.25
CA ASP A 403 -15.06 -13.70 23.05
C ASP A 403 -16.25 -13.95 22.13
N GLY A 404 -16.07 -13.70 20.85
CA GLY A 404 -17.12 -13.78 19.84
C GLY A 404 -17.95 -12.51 19.66
N GLU A 405 -17.84 -11.53 20.56
CA GLU A 405 -18.52 -10.23 20.43
C GLU A 405 -17.63 -9.21 19.69
N PRO A 406 -18.23 -8.32 18.88
CA PRO A 406 -17.48 -7.27 18.19
C PRO A 406 -17.05 -6.16 19.14
N GLY A 407 -15.75 -5.81 19.11
CA GLY A 407 -15.18 -4.73 19.89
C GLY A 407 -14.16 -3.92 19.11
N GLU A 408 -13.91 -2.67 19.53
CA GLU A 408 -12.85 -1.86 18.94
C GLU A 408 -11.49 -2.45 19.29
N ILE A 409 -10.65 -2.67 18.28
CA ILE A 409 -9.27 -3.15 18.49
C ILE A 409 -8.46 -2.00 19.09
N ILE A 410 -7.93 -2.21 20.30
CA ILE A 410 -6.96 -1.31 20.92
C ILE A 410 -5.64 -2.03 21.15
N VAL A 411 -4.53 -1.31 20.98
CA VAL A 411 -3.19 -1.93 21.01
C VAL A 411 -2.18 -1.09 21.77
N ARG A 412 -1.21 -1.79 22.36
CA ARG A 412 -0.03 -1.22 23.01
C ARG A 412 1.18 -2.08 22.65
N GLY A 413 2.32 -1.44 22.39
CA GLY A 413 3.55 -2.16 22.05
C GLY A 413 4.67 -1.23 21.61
N PRO A 414 5.91 -1.73 21.48
CA PRO A 414 7.07 -0.92 21.15
C PRO A 414 7.02 -0.31 19.73
N GLN A 415 6.20 -0.87 18.85
CA GLN A 415 5.99 -0.42 17.48
C GLN A 415 4.97 0.72 17.37
N VAL A 416 4.22 1.02 18.45
CA VAL A 416 3.17 2.05 18.46
C VAL A 416 3.79 3.44 18.56
N PHE A 417 3.33 4.38 17.75
CA PHE A 417 3.77 5.78 17.78
C PHE A 417 3.31 6.50 19.06
N GLU A 418 3.88 7.68 19.33
CA GLU A 418 3.52 8.48 20.50
C GLU A 418 2.40 9.50 20.25
N GLY A 419 2.07 9.75 18.96
CA GLY A 419 1.03 10.69 18.57
C GLY A 419 1.31 11.38 17.24
N TYR A 420 0.32 12.10 16.74
CA TYR A 420 0.43 12.84 15.48
C TYR A 420 1.27 14.11 15.63
N LEU A 421 2.08 14.42 14.61
CA LEU A 421 2.93 15.60 14.58
C LEU A 421 2.10 16.88 14.69
N ASP A 422 2.41 17.71 15.68
CA ASP A 422 1.78 19.02 15.97
C ASP A 422 0.23 18.98 15.99
N ALA A 423 -0.34 17.84 16.41
CA ALA A 423 -1.78 17.63 16.47
C ALA A 423 -2.21 16.95 17.79
N PRO A 424 -2.06 17.64 18.95
CA PRO A 424 -2.38 17.06 20.27
C PRO A 424 -3.85 16.66 20.40
N ASP A 425 -4.77 17.46 19.86
CA ASP A 425 -6.20 17.15 19.90
C ASP A 425 -6.57 15.90 19.09
N GLU A 426 -5.91 15.69 17.95
CA GLU A 426 -6.10 14.47 17.14
C GLU A 426 -5.43 13.26 17.82
N THR A 427 -4.32 13.48 18.51
CA THR A 427 -3.65 12.44 19.31
C THR A 427 -4.52 11.99 20.46
N ALA A 428 -5.11 12.93 21.21
CA ALA A 428 -5.99 12.62 22.33
C ALA A 428 -7.24 11.81 21.91
N LYS A 429 -7.70 11.94 20.67
CA LYS A 429 -8.83 11.16 20.14
C LYS A 429 -8.51 9.69 19.85
N VAL A 430 -7.25 9.37 19.67
CA VAL A 430 -6.82 8.01 19.29
C VAL A 430 -6.12 7.26 20.42
N PHE A 431 -5.89 7.88 21.56
CA PHE A 431 -5.38 7.20 22.75
C PHE A 431 -6.41 7.17 23.85
N THR A 432 -6.49 6.05 24.57
CA THR A 432 -7.19 5.96 25.83
C THR A 432 -6.41 6.67 26.95
N GLN A 433 -7.05 6.95 28.08
CA GLN A 433 -6.38 7.62 29.22
C GLN A 433 -5.21 6.82 29.79
N ASP A 434 -5.24 5.49 29.67
CA ASP A 434 -4.21 4.53 30.12
C ASP A 434 -3.22 4.18 29.00
N GLY A 435 -3.23 4.89 27.86
CA GLY A 435 -2.18 4.86 26.82
C GLY A 435 -2.33 3.78 25.76
N TRP A 436 -3.53 3.21 25.56
CA TRP A 436 -3.80 2.32 24.43
C TRP A 436 -4.13 3.09 23.17
N LEU A 437 -3.53 2.70 22.06
CA LEU A 437 -3.92 3.22 20.75
C LEU A 437 -5.23 2.57 20.30
N ARG A 438 -6.22 3.38 20.02
CA ARG A 438 -7.49 3.00 19.39
C ARG A 438 -7.30 2.95 17.88
N THR A 439 -7.41 1.77 17.30
CA THR A 439 -7.19 1.60 15.86
C THR A 439 -8.33 2.17 15.01
N GLY A 440 -9.53 2.27 15.60
CA GLY A 440 -10.76 2.60 14.89
C GLY A 440 -11.27 1.46 14.01
N ASP A 441 -10.66 0.28 14.09
CA ASP A 441 -11.11 -0.94 13.42
C ASP A 441 -11.81 -1.84 14.45
N ILE A 442 -12.87 -2.54 14.05
CA ILE A 442 -13.68 -3.40 14.91
C ILE A 442 -13.34 -4.85 14.57
N GLY A 443 -12.99 -5.61 15.58
CA GLY A 443 -12.62 -7.02 15.46
C GLY A 443 -13.52 -7.92 16.30
N VAL A 444 -13.45 -9.21 16.02
CA VAL A 444 -14.03 -10.30 16.80
C VAL A 444 -12.92 -11.28 17.13
N ASN A 445 -12.81 -11.68 18.40
CA ASN A 445 -11.86 -12.69 18.84
C ASN A 445 -12.46 -14.09 18.77
N ASP A 446 -11.71 -15.02 18.19
CA ASP A 446 -11.98 -16.47 18.25
C ASP A 446 -10.66 -17.18 18.60
N ASP A 447 -10.50 -17.55 19.85
CA ASP A 447 -9.33 -18.30 20.34
C ASP A 447 -7.99 -17.61 19.98
N GLY A 448 -7.90 -16.29 20.20
CA GLY A 448 -6.73 -15.46 19.92
C GLY A 448 -6.60 -14.96 18.48
N PHE A 449 -7.37 -15.52 17.52
CA PHE A 449 -7.45 -15.02 16.16
C PHE A 449 -8.44 -13.88 16.04
N ILE A 450 -8.00 -12.78 15.47
CA ILE A 450 -8.84 -11.61 15.26
C ILE A 450 -9.40 -11.61 13.84
N THR A 451 -10.71 -11.52 13.71
CA THR A 451 -11.38 -11.29 12.42
C THR A 451 -11.83 -9.84 12.35
N LEU A 452 -11.57 -9.15 11.23
CA LEU A 452 -12.01 -7.78 11.04
C LEU A 452 -13.53 -7.78 10.74
N ALA A 453 -14.30 -7.13 11.59
CA ALA A 453 -15.73 -6.92 11.35
C ALA A 453 -15.94 -5.68 10.46
N ASP A 454 -15.40 -4.51 10.83
CA ASP A 454 -15.47 -3.28 10.03
C ASP A 454 -14.62 -2.14 10.63
N ARG A 455 -14.82 -0.92 10.09
CA ARG A 455 -14.27 0.32 10.65
C ARG A 455 -15.34 1.10 11.40
N ARG A 456 -15.05 1.50 12.62
CA ARG A 456 -15.98 2.28 13.46
C ARG A 456 -16.54 3.53 12.75
N LYS A 457 -15.70 4.22 11.97
CA LYS A 457 -16.09 5.43 11.22
C LYS A 457 -16.92 5.16 9.97
N GLU A 458 -16.96 3.93 9.52
CA GLU A 458 -17.70 3.49 8.34
C GLU A 458 -18.99 2.74 8.72
N LEU A 459 -19.23 2.52 10.03
CA LEU A 459 -20.49 1.96 10.52
C LEU A 459 -21.66 2.81 10.06
N ILE A 460 -22.72 2.17 9.59
CA ILE A 460 -23.95 2.80 9.16
C ILE A 460 -24.96 2.68 10.30
N LEU A 461 -25.41 3.81 10.82
CA LEU A 461 -26.44 3.86 11.86
C LEU A 461 -27.82 3.80 11.22
N SER A 462 -28.36 2.61 11.05
CA SER A 462 -29.65 2.38 10.39
C SER A 462 -30.70 1.87 11.37
N GLY A 463 -31.71 2.69 11.66
CA GLY A 463 -32.82 2.31 12.54
C GLY A 463 -32.41 1.95 13.97
N GLY A 464 -31.33 2.55 14.50
CA GLY A 464 -30.80 2.26 15.84
C GLY A 464 -29.86 1.07 15.91
N PHE A 465 -29.54 0.46 14.78
CA PHE A 465 -28.59 -0.66 14.69
C PHE A 465 -27.30 -0.22 14.00
N ASN A 466 -26.17 -0.75 14.49
CA ASN A 466 -24.89 -0.66 13.79
C ASN A 466 -24.88 -1.66 12.64
N VAL A 467 -24.84 -1.17 11.40
CA VAL A 467 -24.65 -1.99 10.21
C VAL A 467 -23.20 -1.89 9.76
N TYR A 468 -22.58 -3.03 9.54
CA TYR A 468 -21.20 -3.18 9.11
C TYR A 468 -21.14 -3.24 7.59
N PRO A 469 -20.67 -2.19 6.89
CA PRO A 469 -20.62 -2.15 5.43
C PRO A 469 -19.92 -3.35 4.80
N SER A 470 -18.82 -3.80 5.39
CA SER A 470 -18.05 -4.93 4.87
C SER A 470 -18.86 -6.23 4.86
N GLN A 471 -19.66 -6.49 5.88
CA GLN A 471 -20.52 -7.68 5.92
C GLN A 471 -21.58 -7.66 4.81
N VAL A 472 -22.14 -6.48 4.56
CA VAL A 472 -23.13 -6.31 3.47
C VAL A 472 -22.47 -6.44 2.10
N GLU A 473 -21.27 -5.88 1.93
CA GLU A 473 -20.47 -6.01 0.71
C GLU A 473 -20.13 -7.47 0.43
N ASP A 474 -19.70 -8.23 1.44
CA ASP A 474 -19.33 -9.66 1.29
C ASP A 474 -20.53 -10.52 0.91
N ALA A 475 -21.70 -10.25 1.50
CA ALA A 475 -22.94 -10.92 1.12
C ALA A 475 -23.31 -10.67 -0.36
N ILE A 476 -23.14 -9.44 -0.86
CA ILE A 476 -23.51 -9.05 -2.22
C ILE A 476 -22.43 -9.45 -3.23
N ARG A 477 -21.14 -9.43 -2.87
CA ARG A 477 -20.01 -9.72 -3.77
C ARG A 477 -20.09 -11.10 -4.43
N SER A 478 -20.68 -12.06 -3.74
CA SER A 478 -20.90 -13.42 -4.26
C SER A 478 -22.09 -13.55 -5.22
N MET A 479 -22.86 -12.48 -5.44
CA MET A 479 -24.03 -12.49 -6.32
C MET A 479 -23.61 -12.53 -7.78
N PRO A 480 -24.15 -13.47 -8.60
CA PRO A 480 -23.82 -13.54 -10.02
C PRO A 480 -24.08 -12.23 -10.77
N GLY A 481 -23.14 -11.82 -11.59
CA GLY A 481 -23.20 -10.57 -12.36
C GLY A 481 -22.71 -9.32 -11.62
N VAL A 482 -22.40 -9.41 -10.33
CA VAL A 482 -21.78 -8.32 -9.56
C VAL A 482 -20.27 -8.42 -9.67
N LYS A 483 -19.65 -7.44 -10.32
CA LYS A 483 -18.19 -7.32 -10.45
C LYS A 483 -17.53 -6.71 -9.23
N ASP A 484 -18.16 -5.69 -8.66
CA ASP A 484 -17.62 -4.96 -7.50
C ASP A 484 -18.76 -4.27 -6.73
N VAL A 485 -18.57 -4.09 -5.42
CA VAL A 485 -19.56 -3.49 -4.54
C VAL A 485 -18.92 -2.66 -3.47
N ALA A 486 -19.52 -1.51 -3.14
CA ALA A 486 -19.24 -0.74 -1.94
C ALA A 486 -20.54 -0.36 -1.25
N VAL A 487 -20.57 -0.47 0.07
CA VAL A 487 -21.74 -0.14 0.87
C VAL A 487 -21.45 1.10 1.70
N VAL A 488 -22.39 2.05 1.68
CA VAL A 488 -22.29 3.33 2.40
C VAL A 488 -23.62 3.71 3.03
N GLY A 489 -23.57 4.47 4.13
CA GLY A 489 -24.73 5.12 4.70
C GLY A 489 -25.04 6.41 3.96
N LEU A 490 -26.25 6.57 3.46
CA LEU A 490 -26.74 7.85 2.96
C LEU A 490 -27.73 8.45 3.97
N PRO A 491 -27.70 9.78 4.21
CA PRO A 491 -28.57 10.42 5.19
C PRO A 491 -30.06 10.17 4.89
N LYS A 492 -30.81 9.80 5.94
CA LYS A 492 -32.26 9.73 5.92
C LYS A 492 -32.83 10.57 7.08
N GLY A 493 -33.14 11.85 6.80
CA GLY A 493 -33.46 12.81 7.87
C GLY A 493 -32.23 13.18 8.70
N ASP A 494 -32.44 13.62 9.93
CA ASP A 494 -31.37 14.22 10.75
C ASP A 494 -30.58 13.20 11.60
N GLU A 495 -31.11 11.99 11.87
CA GLU A 495 -30.54 11.09 12.87
C GLU A 495 -30.27 9.66 12.37
N THR A 496 -30.64 9.30 11.12
CA THR A 496 -30.46 7.94 10.61
C THR A 496 -29.87 7.92 9.21
N GLU A 497 -29.26 6.78 8.87
CA GLU A 497 -28.71 6.53 7.53
C GLU A 497 -29.44 5.36 6.87
N GLU A 498 -29.52 5.39 5.54
CA GLU A 498 -29.96 4.24 4.75
C GLU A 498 -28.77 3.48 4.18
N VAL A 499 -28.77 2.18 4.38
CA VAL A 499 -27.79 1.26 3.81
C VAL A 499 -27.95 1.27 2.29
N THR A 500 -26.95 1.79 1.59
CA THR A 500 -26.94 1.90 0.12
C THR A 500 -25.78 1.12 -0.48
N ALA A 501 -26.08 0.21 -1.40
CA ALA A 501 -25.07 -0.57 -2.11
C ALA A 501 -24.76 0.07 -3.49
N ALA A 502 -23.52 0.53 -3.69
CA ALA A 502 -23.01 0.97 -4.97
C ALA A 502 -22.41 -0.24 -5.71
N LEU A 503 -22.92 -0.55 -6.90
CA LEU A 503 -22.61 -1.76 -7.65
C LEU A 503 -21.91 -1.43 -8.96
N ILE A 504 -20.91 -2.24 -9.31
CA ILE A 504 -20.38 -2.36 -10.67
C ILE A 504 -20.79 -3.74 -11.17
N MET A 505 -21.44 -3.81 -12.32
CA MET A 505 -21.85 -5.05 -12.94
C MET A 505 -20.78 -5.61 -13.87
N ASP A 506 -20.78 -6.93 -14.07
CA ASP A 506 -19.97 -7.54 -15.11
C ASP A 506 -20.42 -7.07 -16.50
N GLU A 507 -19.48 -7.07 -17.44
CA GLU A 507 -19.78 -6.66 -18.82
C GLU A 507 -20.82 -7.58 -19.47
N GLY A 508 -21.94 -7.00 -19.89
CA GLY A 508 -23.06 -7.71 -20.48
C GLY A 508 -24.01 -8.38 -19.47
N ALA A 509 -23.76 -8.28 -18.17
CA ALA A 509 -24.71 -8.77 -17.16
C ALA A 509 -25.96 -7.88 -17.12
N PRO A 510 -27.15 -8.47 -16.91
CA PRO A 510 -28.36 -7.69 -16.73
C PRO A 510 -28.31 -6.87 -15.45
N LEU A 511 -28.95 -5.70 -15.44
CA LEU A 511 -29.13 -4.93 -14.21
C LEU A 511 -30.02 -5.71 -13.24
N ILE A 512 -29.66 -5.69 -11.98
CA ILE A 512 -30.38 -6.35 -10.89
C ILE A 512 -31.23 -5.35 -10.12
N SER A 513 -32.37 -5.79 -9.61
CA SER A 513 -33.25 -4.96 -8.77
C SER A 513 -32.82 -4.98 -7.30
N LEU A 514 -33.27 -3.97 -6.54
CA LEU A 514 -33.06 -3.93 -5.10
C LEU A 514 -33.61 -5.19 -4.40
N ASP A 515 -34.77 -5.67 -4.82
CA ASP A 515 -35.38 -6.87 -4.23
C ASP A 515 -34.52 -8.12 -4.46
N GLN A 516 -33.93 -8.28 -5.65
CA GLN A 516 -33.02 -9.38 -5.95
C GLN A 516 -31.74 -9.31 -5.09
N VAL A 517 -31.18 -8.10 -4.89
CA VAL A 517 -30.01 -7.91 -4.01
C VAL A 517 -30.36 -8.25 -2.56
N ARG A 518 -31.53 -7.83 -2.09
CA ARG A 518 -32.01 -8.11 -0.73
C ARG A 518 -32.25 -9.61 -0.52
N GLU A 519 -32.98 -10.26 -1.43
CA GLU A 519 -33.24 -11.71 -1.38
C GLU A 519 -31.93 -12.53 -1.38
N TRP A 520 -30.93 -12.07 -2.13
CA TRP A 520 -29.63 -12.71 -2.15
C TRP A 520 -28.89 -12.51 -0.81
N ALA A 521 -28.80 -11.28 -0.33
CA ALA A 521 -28.05 -10.93 0.89
C ALA A 521 -28.70 -11.47 2.18
N GLU A 522 -30.02 -11.61 2.22
CA GLU A 522 -30.77 -12.13 3.38
C GLU A 522 -30.37 -13.57 3.77
N ARG A 523 -29.72 -14.29 2.86
CA ARG A 523 -29.16 -15.63 3.13
C ARG A 523 -27.97 -15.61 4.09
N SER A 524 -27.31 -14.44 4.25
CA SER A 524 -26.04 -14.33 4.96
C SER A 524 -26.03 -13.23 6.03
N ILE A 525 -26.95 -12.24 5.94
CA ILE A 525 -26.98 -11.11 6.87
C ILE A 525 -28.38 -10.84 7.41
N SER A 526 -28.44 -10.20 8.57
CA SER A 526 -29.68 -9.87 9.25
C SER A 526 -30.53 -8.86 8.45
N HIS A 527 -31.85 -8.95 8.58
CA HIS A 527 -32.81 -8.10 7.86
C HIS A 527 -32.60 -6.59 8.07
N TYR A 528 -32.14 -6.16 9.25
CA TYR A 528 -31.85 -4.74 9.52
C TYR A 528 -30.65 -4.22 8.72
N ALA A 529 -29.69 -5.09 8.35
CA ALA A 529 -28.50 -4.74 7.59
C ALA A 529 -28.71 -4.77 6.06
N LEU A 530 -29.87 -5.27 5.59
CA LEU A 530 -30.15 -5.33 4.15
C LEU A 530 -30.16 -3.93 3.51
N PRO A 531 -29.62 -3.78 2.29
CA PRO A 531 -29.68 -2.53 1.55
C PRO A 531 -31.08 -2.00 1.41
N ARG A 532 -31.22 -0.70 1.55
CA ARG A 532 -32.47 0.04 1.31
C ARG A 532 -32.47 0.72 -0.05
N GLN A 533 -31.26 0.92 -0.60
CA GLN A 533 -31.05 1.49 -1.92
C GLN A 533 -29.90 0.76 -2.62
N ILE A 534 -29.94 0.74 -3.95
CA ILE A 534 -28.82 0.35 -4.80
C ILE A 534 -28.52 1.47 -5.79
N ALA A 535 -27.26 1.62 -6.17
CA ALA A 535 -26.82 2.55 -7.19
C ALA A 535 -25.81 1.87 -8.11
N PHE A 536 -25.92 2.08 -9.42
CA PHE A 536 -24.92 1.57 -10.37
C PHE A 536 -23.91 2.64 -10.67
N ILE A 537 -22.61 2.29 -10.54
CA ILE A 537 -21.49 3.18 -10.81
C ILE A 537 -20.56 2.55 -11.84
N SER A 538 -19.91 3.37 -12.65
CA SER A 538 -18.99 2.89 -13.70
C SER A 538 -17.59 2.60 -13.17
N THR A 539 -17.18 3.26 -12.09
CA THR A 539 -15.85 3.12 -11.50
C THR A 539 -15.92 3.17 -9.99
N MET A 540 -15.20 2.27 -9.32
CA MET A 540 -15.09 2.24 -7.86
C MET A 540 -13.91 3.11 -7.43
N PRO A 541 -14.14 4.20 -6.66
CA PRO A 541 -13.05 5.02 -6.13
C PRO A 541 -12.14 4.19 -5.23
N ARG A 542 -10.85 4.12 -5.57
CA ARG A 542 -9.84 3.37 -4.81
C ARG A 542 -8.63 4.24 -4.51
N ASN A 543 -7.95 3.95 -3.40
CA ASN A 543 -6.65 4.54 -3.11
C ASN A 543 -5.53 3.84 -3.92
N GLN A 544 -4.28 4.27 -3.74
CA GLN A 544 -3.12 3.73 -4.47
C GLN A 544 -2.83 2.26 -4.17
N LEU A 545 -3.25 1.77 -3.01
CA LEU A 545 -3.14 0.36 -2.62
C LEU A 545 -4.35 -0.47 -3.11
N GLY A 546 -5.28 0.14 -3.86
CA GLY A 546 -6.47 -0.51 -4.37
C GLY A 546 -7.66 -0.58 -3.39
N LYS A 547 -7.53 -0.05 -2.17
CA LYS A 547 -8.61 -0.03 -1.17
C LYS A 547 -9.73 0.90 -1.60
N VAL A 548 -10.99 0.43 -1.50
CA VAL A 548 -12.18 1.25 -1.75
C VAL A 548 -12.23 2.45 -0.81
N MET A 549 -12.50 3.61 -1.38
CA MET A 549 -12.68 4.86 -0.65
C MET A 549 -14.17 5.14 -0.45
N ARG A 550 -14.82 4.47 0.52
CA ARG A 550 -16.27 4.57 0.78
C ARG A 550 -16.74 6.01 0.93
N ARG A 551 -15.93 6.87 1.54
CA ARG A 551 -16.25 8.31 1.62
C ARG A 551 -16.43 8.94 0.23
N LYS A 552 -15.56 8.65 -0.73
CA LYS A 552 -15.70 9.16 -2.11
C LYS A 552 -16.88 8.54 -2.84
N VAL A 553 -17.19 7.26 -2.56
CA VAL A 553 -18.42 6.64 -3.07
C VAL A 553 -19.63 7.38 -2.51
N ARG A 554 -19.67 7.64 -1.20
CA ARG A 554 -20.75 8.41 -0.57
C ARG A 554 -20.88 9.83 -1.16
N GLU A 555 -19.78 10.56 -1.31
CA GLU A 555 -19.75 11.88 -1.93
C GLU A 555 -20.29 11.85 -3.37
N GLN A 556 -19.91 10.82 -4.15
CA GLN A 556 -20.40 10.62 -5.51
C GLN A 556 -21.92 10.37 -5.55
N LEU A 557 -22.45 9.55 -4.64
CA LEU A 557 -23.87 9.24 -4.55
C LEU A 557 -24.73 10.41 -4.02
N LEU A 558 -24.15 11.28 -3.21
CA LEU A 558 -24.81 12.50 -2.71
C LEU A 558 -24.83 13.63 -3.75
N ASN A 559 -24.00 13.57 -4.79
CA ASN A 559 -23.97 14.59 -5.84
C ASN A 559 -25.24 14.52 -6.71
N PRO A 560 -25.98 15.63 -6.91
CA PRO A 560 -27.21 15.65 -7.71
C PRO A 560 -27.06 15.14 -9.14
N ALA A 561 -25.88 15.28 -9.75
CA ALA A 561 -25.58 14.75 -11.08
C ALA A 561 -25.52 13.20 -11.14
N ALA A 562 -25.30 12.53 -10.03
CA ALA A 562 -25.27 11.06 -9.95
C ALA A 562 -26.66 10.44 -9.73
N LYS A 563 -27.65 11.22 -9.31
CA LYS A 563 -29.04 10.76 -9.05
C LYS A 563 -29.85 10.41 -10.31
N LEU A 564 -29.29 10.55 -11.49
CA LEU A 564 -29.95 10.21 -12.77
C LEU A 564 -30.13 8.70 -13.00
N TRP A 565 -29.67 7.84 -12.08
CA TRP A 565 -29.77 6.38 -12.19
C TRP A 565 -30.44 5.76 -10.96
N ASP A 566 -31.60 6.29 -10.56
CA ASP A 566 -32.42 5.65 -9.52
C ASP A 566 -33.25 4.54 -10.14
N SER A 567 -32.92 3.28 -9.78
CA SER A 567 -33.59 2.07 -10.29
C SER A 567 -35.00 1.86 -9.73
N THR A 568 -35.52 2.82 -8.95
CA THR A 568 -36.89 2.73 -8.39
C THR A 568 -37.95 3.39 -9.26
N SER A 569 -37.56 4.05 -10.36
CA SER A 569 -38.55 4.67 -11.24
C SER A 569 -38.91 3.76 -12.42
N LYS A 570 -40.18 3.32 -12.42
CA LYS A 570 -40.87 2.65 -13.53
C LYS A 570 -40.72 3.37 -14.90
N ALA A 571 -40.25 4.62 -14.87
CA ALA A 571 -39.98 5.44 -16.04
C ALA A 571 -38.75 5.00 -16.87
N VAL A 572 -37.82 4.22 -16.28
CA VAL A 572 -36.64 3.70 -17.01
C VAL A 572 -37.03 2.46 -17.83
N GLU A 573 -37.94 1.62 -17.33
CA GLU A 573 -38.47 0.48 -18.08
C GLU A 573 -39.26 0.91 -19.31
N ASP A 574 -40.01 2.01 -19.23
CA ASP A 574 -40.80 2.53 -20.34
C ASP A 574 -39.97 3.32 -21.38
N ALA A 575 -38.80 3.83 -21.02
CA ALA A 575 -37.91 4.60 -21.91
C ALA A 575 -36.89 3.72 -22.67
N VAL A 576 -36.48 2.58 -22.11
CA VAL A 576 -35.46 1.71 -22.73
C VAL A 576 -36.09 0.74 -23.74
N THR A 577 -37.33 0.34 -23.57
CA THR A 577 -38.02 -0.60 -24.46
C THR A 577 -38.15 -0.09 -25.92
N PRO A 578 -38.45 1.19 -26.20
CA PRO A 578 -38.48 1.68 -27.58
C PRO A 578 -37.09 1.82 -28.22
N VAL A 579 -36.05 2.17 -27.42
CA VAL A 579 -34.68 2.38 -27.91
C VAL A 579 -34.02 1.05 -28.31
N VAL A 580 -34.24 -0.01 -27.54
CA VAL A 580 -33.72 -1.34 -27.84
C VAL A 580 -34.36 -1.90 -29.12
N LYS A 581 -35.66 -1.66 -29.38
CA LYS A 581 -36.30 -2.03 -30.63
C LYS A 581 -35.76 -1.26 -31.83
N GLY A 582 -35.51 0.05 -31.68
CA GLY A 582 -34.96 0.89 -32.78
C GLY A 582 -33.49 0.56 -33.09
N VAL A 583 -32.68 0.18 -32.12
CA VAL A 583 -31.28 -0.24 -32.29
C VAL A 583 -31.19 -1.62 -32.97
N SER A 584 -32.10 -2.54 -32.66
CA SER A 584 -32.16 -3.87 -33.29
C SER A 584 -32.50 -3.78 -34.78
N GLU A 585 -33.38 -2.85 -35.17
CA GLU A 585 -33.72 -2.60 -36.60
C GLU A 585 -32.62 -1.85 -37.35
N ALA A 586 -31.90 -0.92 -36.71
CA ALA A 586 -30.76 -0.22 -37.28
C ALA A 586 -29.51 -1.14 -37.41
N ALA A 587 -29.28 -2.05 -36.47
CA ALA A 587 -28.17 -3.00 -36.53
C ALA A 587 -28.32 -4.01 -37.68
N THR A 588 -29.55 -4.38 -38.04
CA THR A 588 -29.80 -5.29 -39.14
C THR A 588 -29.57 -4.63 -40.52
N THR A 589 -29.65 -3.28 -40.60
CA THR A 589 -29.40 -2.51 -41.83
C THR A 589 -27.91 -2.13 -41.98
N LEU A 590 -27.17 -2.00 -40.88
CA LEU A 590 -25.73 -1.70 -40.85
C LEU A 590 -24.82 -2.92 -41.04
N SER A 591 -25.31 -4.13 -40.80
CA SER A 591 -24.50 -5.35 -40.95
C SER A 591 -24.19 -5.74 -42.40
N ARG A 592 -24.78 -5.09 -43.38
CA ARG A 592 -24.46 -5.29 -44.81
C ARG A 592 -23.44 -4.30 -45.41
N GLY A 593 -23.03 -3.28 -44.67
CA GLY A 593 -22.08 -2.27 -45.12
C GLY A 593 -20.70 -2.28 -44.44
N VAL A 594 -20.48 -3.15 -43.45
CA VAL A 594 -19.26 -3.11 -42.61
C VAL A 594 -18.28 -4.26 -42.91
N SER A 595 -18.63 -5.18 -43.84
CA SER A 595 -17.77 -6.33 -44.20
C SER A 595 -16.40 -5.92 -44.76
N ASP A 596 -16.33 -4.86 -45.58
CA ASP A 596 -15.09 -4.51 -46.29
C ASP A 596 -14.11 -3.65 -45.49
N ALA A 597 -14.60 -2.88 -44.49
CA ALA A 597 -13.76 -2.07 -43.60
C ALA A 597 -13.11 -2.88 -42.48
N THR A 598 -13.75 -3.96 -42.04
CA THR A 598 -13.27 -4.81 -40.96
C THR A 598 -12.16 -5.76 -41.43
N GLU A 599 -12.18 -6.23 -42.67
CA GLU A 599 -11.09 -7.02 -43.25
C GLU A 599 -9.80 -6.21 -43.45
N ALA A 600 -9.89 -4.93 -43.80
CA ALA A 600 -8.72 -4.06 -43.91
C ALA A 600 -8.08 -3.75 -42.56
N ALA A 601 -8.88 -3.57 -41.50
CA ALA A 601 -8.39 -3.35 -40.14
C ALA A 601 -7.75 -4.61 -39.52
N ILE A 602 -8.28 -5.79 -39.84
CA ILE A 602 -7.71 -7.08 -39.36
C ILE A 602 -6.38 -7.38 -40.06
N ARG A 603 -6.21 -7.04 -41.36
CA ARG A 603 -4.93 -7.16 -42.06
C ARG A 603 -3.86 -6.23 -41.50
N SER A 604 -4.20 -5.00 -41.20
CA SER A 604 -3.27 -4.03 -40.59
C SER A 604 -2.83 -4.49 -39.19
N TYR A 605 -3.72 -5.07 -38.42
CA TYR A 605 -3.40 -5.60 -37.07
C TYR A 605 -2.53 -6.88 -37.10
N GLN A 606 -2.70 -7.71 -38.12
CA GLN A 606 -1.88 -8.91 -38.32
C GLN A 606 -0.46 -8.58 -38.82
N GLU A 607 -0.29 -7.54 -39.65
CA GLU A 607 1.04 -7.07 -40.09
C GLU A 607 1.84 -6.45 -38.92
N GLU A 608 1.20 -5.75 -37.98
CA GLU A 608 1.87 -5.26 -36.77
C GLU A 608 2.30 -6.40 -35.80
N GLN A 609 1.56 -7.49 -35.74
CA GLN A 609 1.92 -8.65 -34.92
C GLN A 609 3.11 -9.45 -35.52
N ILE A 610 3.25 -9.48 -36.83
CA ILE A 610 4.39 -10.17 -37.50
C ILE A 610 5.69 -9.37 -37.34
N LEU A 611 5.62 -8.04 -37.30
CA LEU A 611 6.80 -7.20 -37.02
C LEU A 611 7.27 -7.23 -35.57
N SER A 612 6.43 -7.65 -34.62
CA SER A 612 6.82 -7.78 -33.20
C SER A 612 7.58 -9.10 -32.90
N LEU A 613 7.60 -10.05 -33.84
CA LEU A 613 8.27 -11.35 -33.69
C LEU A 613 9.71 -11.39 -34.22
N ILE A 614 10.22 -10.28 -34.78
CA ILE A 614 11.59 -10.23 -35.38
C ILE A 614 12.58 -9.44 -34.52
N HIS A 615 12.20 -8.88 -33.36
CA HIS A 615 13.16 -8.21 -32.47
C HIS A 615 13.06 -8.76 -31.02
N ILE A 616 13.84 -9.79 -30.77
CA ILE A 616 14.33 -10.19 -29.44
C ILE A 616 15.37 -9.17 -28.96
#